data_44dc36b49e1ae5cd0f924e815bdcb757
#
_entry.id   44dc36b49e1ae5cd0f924e815bdcb757
#
_cell.length_a   1.000
_cell.length_b   1.000
_cell.length_c   1.000
_cell.angle_alpha   90.00
_cell.angle_beta   90.00
_cell.angle_gamma   90.00
#
_symmetry.space_group_name_H-M   'P 1'
#
loop_
_entity.id
_entity.type
_entity.pdbx_description
1 polymer ?
#
loop_
_entity_poly.entity_id
_entity_poly.type
_entity_poly.pdbx_seq_one_letter_code
_entity_poly.pdbx_strand_id
1 'polypeptide(L)'
;MKEYYSAERNVQIVIALLKAYNIKKIVASPGTTNIPFVCSAQNDSYFEMYSCVDERSAAYMACGLSAESGEPVVLTCTGATASRNYFSGLTEAFYRRLPILALTSTRPLSYIGNHLAQVIDRTAVPNDIVKISVFAPLVKDSNDEWDCQLKVNRALIALKKDGGGPVHIDLETNSSFDFSVQEIKDVHAIQYITIRDTFPILPKGRIAIFVGSYTTFTQELTVAIDIFCENNNGVVYCDQTSNYRGKYRIMSSLLGCQDKYKSVACHMDLLIYIGDICGAYESVLLMPKAKTVWRVSEDGIIRDPSHSLSKMFYMQEVDFFNHYIEAQTNEKNLSFYNECKQDYDHLYSLISKKIPFSNIWLAYELSPRIPRSEEH
;
A
#
# COMPACT_ATOMS: atom_id res chain seq x y z
N MET A 1 18.82 -3.53 28.33
CA MET A 1 19.96 -3.10 27.49
C MET A 1 19.40 -2.04 26.53
N LYS A 2 20.19 -1.03 26.14
CA LYS A 2 19.75 -0.10 25.10
C LYS A 2 19.77 -0.86 23.77
N GLU A 3 18.69 -0.73 23.00
CA GLU A 3 18.60 -1.27 21.63
C GLU A 3 19.39 -0.37 20.69
N TYR A 4 20.07 -0.96 19.72
CA TYR A 4 20.85 -0.26 18.72
C TYR A 4 20.58 -0.89 17.36
N TYR A 5 20.23 -0.05 16.38
CA TYR A 5 19.86 -0.45 15.04
C TYR A 5 20.82 0.13 14.00
N SER A 6 20.95 -0.53 12.87
CA SER A 6 21.70 -0.02 11.74
C SER A 6 21.21 1.36 11.28
N ALA A 7 22.14 2.21 10.87
CA ALA A 7 21.82 3.50 10.25
C ALA A 7 21.15 3.37 8.87
N GLU A 8 21.13 2.18 8.25
CA GLU A 8 20.47 1.93 6.95
C GLU A 8 18.94 1.96 7.13
N ARG A 9 18.28 2.98 6.57
CA ARG A 9 16.85 3.23 6.78
C ARG A 9 15.95 2.09 6.30
N ASN A 10 16.26 1.44 5.19
CA ASN A 10 15.52 0.28 4.69
C ASN A 10 15.58 -0.92 5.65
N VAL A 11 16.71 -1.14 6.32
CA VAL A 11 16.84 -2.15 7.39
C VAL A 11 15.91 -1.82 8.55
N GLN A 12 15.88 -0.54 8.99
CA GLN A 12 14.98 -0.07 10.03
C GLN A 12 13.51 -0.26 9.65
N ILE A 13 13.14 0.02 8.39
CA ILE A 13 11.78 -0.20 7.87
C ILE A 13 11.39 -1.67 7.98
N VAL A 14 12.27 -2.59 7.57
CA VAL A 14 12.00 -4.03 7.68
C VAL A 14 11.80 -4.43 9.14
N ILE A 15 12.70 -4.03 10.05
CA ILE A 15 12.59 -4.31 11.49
C ILE A 15 11.27 -3.79 12.07
N ALA A 16 10.91 -2.53 11.79
CA ALA A 16 9.70 -1.92 12.31
C ALA A 16 8.43 -2.61 11.77
N LEU A 17 8.40 -2.95 10.47
CA LEU A 17 7.27 -3.66 9.88
C LEU A 17 7.16 -5.10 10.38
N LEU A 18 8.27 -5.82 10.60
CA LEU A 18 8.22 -7.14 11.23
C LEU A 18 7.56 -7.06 12.63
N LYS A 19 7.88 -6.03 13.41
CA LYS A 19 7.24 -5.78 14.73
C LYS A 19 5.76 -5.46 14.57
N ALA A 20 5.40 -4.60 13.62
CA ALA A 20 4.00 -4.22 13.36
C ALA A 20 3.12 -5.39 12.90
N TYR A 21 3.71 -6.37 12.18
CA TYR A 21 3.02 -7.60 11.73
C TYR A 21 3.16 -8.77 12.72
N ASN A 22 3.71 -8.54 13.92
CA ASN A 22 3.92 -9.55 14.95
C ASN A 22 4.76 -10.75 14.50
N ILE A 23 5.82 -10.51 13.73
CA ILE A 23 6.77 -11.53 13.26
C ILE A 23 8.01 -11.48 14.15
N LYS A 24 8.27 -12.57 14.90
CA LYS A 24 9.31 -12.61 15.95
C LYS A 24 10.46 -13.56 15.64
N LYS A 25 10.16 -14.72 15.03
CA LYS A 25 11.13 -15.80 14.84
C LYS A 25 12.02 -15.53 13.63
N ILE A 26 13.34 -15.58 13.84
CA ILE A 26 14.33 -15.33 12.78
C ILE A 26 15.37 -16.45 12.80
N VAL A 27 15.48 -17.20 11.69
CA VAL A 27 16.58 -18.15 11.46
C VAL A 27 17.63 -17.44 10.61
N ALA A 28 18.82 -17.27 11.14
CA ALA A 28 19.89 -16.51 10.52
C ALA A 28 21.09 -17.40 10.14
N SER A 29 21.49 -17.32 8.85
CA SER A 29 22.78 -17.76 8.34
C SER A 29 23.65 -16.52 8.18
N PRO A 30 24.57 -16.22 9.11
CA PRO A 30 25.26 -14.94 9.16
C PRO A 30 26.29 -14.79 8.03
N GLY A 31 26.42 -13.58 7.51
CA GLY A 31 27.42 -13.20 6.53
C GLY A 31 27.49 -11.66 6.37
N THR A 32 28.48 -11.17 5.62
CA THR A 32 28.79 -9.73 5.61
C THR A 32 27.62 -8.85 5.19
N THR A 33 26.89 -9.21 4.13
CA THR A 33 25.83 -8.32 3.62
C THR A 33 24.58 -8.28 4.50
N ASN A 34 24.33 -9.29 5.34
CA ASN A 34 23.17 -9.28 6.22
C ASN A 34 23.48 -8.81 7.66
N ILE A 35 24.73 -8.39 7.95
CA ILE A 35 25.11 -7.81 9.25
C ILE A 35 24.17 -6.68 9.69
N PRO A 36 23.81 -5.69 8.84
CA PRO A 36 22.95 -4.60 9.26
C PRO A 36 21.60 -5.09 9.82
N PHE A 37 20.99 -6.09 9.18
CA PHE A 37 19.73 -6.67 9.64
C PHE A 37 19.91 -7.59 10.85
N VAL A 38 20.83 -8.55 10.77
CA VAL A 38 21.01 -9.57 11.82
C VAL A 38 21.42 -8.93 13.15
N CYS A 39 22.39 -8.01 13.13
CA CYS A 39 22.81 -7.34 14.37
C CYS A 39 21.71 -6.41 14.94
N SER A 40 20.94 -5.72 14.07
CA SER A 40 19.81 -4.94 14.55
C SER A 40 18.75 -5.81 15.22
N ALA A 41 18.39 -6.94 14.61
CA ALA A 41 17.42 -7.87 15.18
C ALA A 41 17.96 -8.55 16.47
N GLN A 42 19.22 -8.89 16.52
CA GLN A 42 19.85 -9.52 17.68
C GLN A 42 19.92 -8.58 18.89
N ASN A 43 20.04 -7.27 18.66
CA ASN A 43 20.03 -6.26 19.71
C ASN A 43 18.63 -5.91 20.23
N ASP A 44 17.57 -6.33 19.55
CA ASP A 44 16.18 -6.08 19.92
C ASP A 44 15.57 -7.32 20.61
N SER A 45 15.22 -7.18 21.87
CA SER A 45 14.63 -8.26 22.68
C SER A 45 13.27 -8.76 22.20
N TYR A 46 12.67 -8.09 21.24
CA TYR A 46 11.43 -8.52 20.60
C TYR A 46 11.62 -9.80 19.78
N PHE A 47 12.81 -10.00 19.18
CA PHE A 47 13.07 -11.09 18.25
C PHE A 47 13.64 -12.35 18.92
N GLU A 48 13.19 -13.50 18.45
CA GLU A 48 13.68 -14.83 18.80
C GLU A 48 14.67 -15.28 17.71
N MET A 49 15.97 -15.20 18.00
CA MET A 49 17.04 -15.49 17.05
C MET A 49 17.54 -16.93 17.13
N TYR A 50 17.53 -17.62 15.98
CA TYR A 50 18.08 -18.96 15.81
C TYR A 50 19.24 -18.90 14.81
N SER A 51 20.41 -19.39 15.18
CA SER A 51 21.59 -19.45 14.30
C SER A 51 21.69 -20.79 13.60
N CYS A 52 21.81 -20.79 12.29
CA CYS A 52 22.05 -21.98 11.46
C CYS A 52 22.98 -21.62 10.31
N VAL A 53 24.22 -22.12 10.34
CA VAL A 53 25.29 -21.72 9.40
C VAL A 53 25.00 -22.20 7.97
N ASP A 54 24.51 -23.44 7.81
CA ASP A 54 24.14 -23.98 6.49
C ASP A 54 22.77 -23.49 6.08
N GLU A 55 22.69 -22.79 4.95
CA GLU A 55 21.45 -22.12 4.49
C GLU A 55 20.35 -23.11 4.12
N ARG A 56 20.67 -24.26 3.56
CA ARG A 56 19.66 -25.28 3.23
C ARG A 56 19.06 -25.86 4.51
N SER A 57 19.88 -26.16 5.49
CA SER A 57 19.42 -26.61 6.81
C SER A 57 18.60 -25.55 7.51
N ALA A 58 19.00 -24.26 7.41
CA ALA A 58 18.25 -23.11 7.93
C ALA A 58 16.85 -23.01 7.31
N ALA A 59 16.71 -23.24 6.00
CA ALA A 59 15.43 -23.19 5.33
C ALA A 59 14.47 -24.30 5.84
N TYR A 60 14.94 -25.52 6.03
CA TYR A 60 14.14 -26.61 6.62
C TYR A 60 13.86 -26.39 8.12
N MET A 61 14.79 -25.79 8.86
CA MET A 61 14.55 -25.37 10.25
C MET A 61 13.43 -24.34 10.33
N ALA A 62 13.43 -23.33 9.44
CA ALA A 62 12.35 -22.35 9.35
C ALA A 62 11.01 -23.01 9.01
N CYS A 63 10.97 -23.97 8.08
CA CYS A 63 9.77 -24.76 7.77
C CYS A 63 9.25 -25.50 9.02
N GLY A 64 10.13 -26.16 9.80
CA GLY A 64 9.77 -26.86 11.03
C GLY A 64 9.20 -25.91 12.08
N LEU A 65 9.87 -24.78 12.34
CA LEU A 65 9.43 -23.76 13.29
C LEU A 65 8.06 -23.19 12.91
N SER A 66 7.85 -22.89 11.62
CA SER A 66 6.58 -22.36 11.14
C SER A 66 5.46 -23.38 11.21
N ALA A 67 5.73 -24.64 10.84
CA ALA A 67 4.74 -25.72 10.89
C ALA A 67 4.29 -26.02 12.32
N GLU A 68 5.20 -25.98 13.28
CA GLU A 68 4.90 -26.27 14.69
C GLU A 68 4.18 -25.10 15.37
N SER A 69 4.62 -23.85 15.12
CA SER A 69 4.05 -22.68 15.78
C SER A 69 2.82 -22.10 15.08
N GLY A 70 2.63 -22.36 13.79
CA GLY A 70 1.63 -21.68 12.95
C GLY A 70 1.96 -20.21 12.65
N GLU A 71 3.17 -19.75 13.04
CA GLU A 71 3.60 -18.34 12.92
C GLU A 71 4.52 -18.13 11.71
N PRO A 72 4.57 -16.91 11.16
CA PRO A 72 5.58 -16.54 10.18
C PRO A 72 6.99 -16.62 10.75
N VAL A 73 7.93 -17.12 9.94
CA VAL A 73 9.35 -17.21 10.30
C VAL A 73 10.18 -16.48 9.25
N VAL A 74 11.08 -15.61 9.71
CA VAL A 74 12.08 -14.96 8.85
C VAL A 74 13.27 -15.90 8.68
N LEU A 75 13.71 -16.06 7.44
CA LEU A 75 14.89 -16.81 7.05
C LEU A 75 15.86 -15.85 6.38
N THR A 76 17.05 -15.59 6.96
CA THR A 76 17.96 -14.57 6.42
C THR A 76 19.37 -15.07 6.15
N CYS A 77 19.91 -14.70 5.01
CA CYS A 77 21.29 -14.94 4.57
C CYS A 77 21.81 -13.83 3.68
N THR A 78 23.08 -13.96 3.26
CA THR A 78 23.68 -13.12 2.22
C THR A 78 23.07 -13.39 0.85
N GLY A 79 23.23 -12.43 -0.06
CA GLY A 79 22.57 -12.44 -1.35
C GLY A 79 23.12 -13.39 -2.40
N ALA A 80 24.39 -13.79 -2.35
CA ALA A 80 25.04 -14.56 -3.41
C ALA A 80 24.53 -16.02 -3.52
N THR A 81 25.45 -16.98 -3.63
CA THR A 81 25.13 -18.43 -3.71
C THR A 81 24.37 -18.95 -2.48
N ALA A 82 24.57 -18.32 -1.32
CA ALA A 82 23.84 -18.60 -0.10
C ALA A 82 22.31 -18.61 -0.31
N SER A 83 21.78 -17.57 -0.98
CA SER A 83 20.35 -17.45 -1.26
C SER A 83 19.79 -18.59 -2.14
N ARG A 84 20.63 -19.22 -2.97
CA ARG A 84 20.22 -20.36 -3.81
C ARG A 84 20.02 -21.64 -3.01
N ASN A 85 20.72 -21.80 -1.89
CA ASN A 85 20.54 -22.95 -0.99
C ASN A 85 19.14 -22.96 -0.33
N TYR A 86 18.45 -21.83 -0.28
CA TYR A 86 17.07 -21.75 0.25
C TYR A 86 16.03 -22.42 -0.63
N PHE A 87 16.28 -22.61 -1.93
CA PHE A 87 15.25 -23.02 -2.89
C PHE A 87 14.57 -24.33 -2.51
N SER A 88 15.30 -25.33 -2.01
CA SER A 88 14.70 -26.59 -1.62
C SER A 88 13.71 -26.45 -0.46
N GLY A 89 14.08 -25.71 0.58
CA GLY A 89 13.19 -25.43 1.71
C GLY A 89 12.05 -24.49 1.35
N LEU A 90 12.28 -23.50 0.48
CA LEU A 90 11.21 -22.61 0.00
C LEU A 90 10.21 -23.34 -0.89
N THR A 91 10.65 -24.30 -1.73
CA THR A 91 9.75 -25.18 -2.48
C THR A 91 8.86 -25.98 -1.54
N GLU A 92 9.43 -26.59 -0.49
CA GLU A 92 8.65 -27.27 0.56
C GLU A 92 7.63 -26.32 1.20
N ALA A 93 8.07 -25.11 1.59
CA ALA A 93 7.21 -24.09 2.18
C ALA A 93 6.09 -23.65 1.24
N PHE A 94 6.36 -23.55 -0.08
CA PHE A 94 5.39 -23.14 -1.09
C PHE A 94 4.24 -24.14 -1.20
N TYR A 95 4.55 -25.42 -1.38
CA TYR A 95 3.53 -26.48 -1.52
C TYR A 95 2.79 -26.78 -0.20
N ARG A 96 3.42 -26.53 0.95
CA ARG A 96 2.77 -26.63 2.27
C ARG A 96 2.13 -25.34 2.75
N ARG A 97 2.25 -24.25 1.99
CA ARG A 97 1.74 -22.92 2.34
C ARG A 97 2.26 -22.39 3.68
N LEU A 98 3.51 -22.69 4.01
CA LEU A 98 4.14 -22.18 5.23
C LEU A 98 4.55 -20.73 5.06
N PRO A 99 4.19 -19.83 5.99
CA PRO A 99 4.50 -18.39 5.89
C PRO A 99 5.98 -18.13 6.24
N ILE A 100 6.88 -18.39 5.29
CA ILE A 100 8.31 -18.13 5.41
C ILE A 100 8.67 -16.84 4.67
N LEU A 101 9.29 -15.89 5.39
CA LEU A 101 9.90 -14.72 4.77
C LEU A 101 11.38 -14.99 4.50
N ALA A 102 11.76 -15.24 3.25
CA ALA A 102 13.15 -15.24 2.85
C ALA A 102 13.64 -13.78 2.69
N LEU A 103 14.49 -13.33 3.59
CA LEU A 103 15.12 -12.00 3.57
C LEU A 103 16.59 -12.17 3.19
N THR A 104 16.92 -11.88 1.95
CA THR A 104 18.31 -11.99 1.45
C THR A 104 18.91 -10.61 1.28
N SER A 105 20.11 -10.41 1.83
CA SER A 105 20.77 -9.11 1.78
C SER A 105 21.73 -9.03 0.59
N THR A 106 21.55 -8.01 -0.24
CA THR A 106 22.24 -7.86 -1.52
C THR A 106 23.01 -6.54 -1.64
N ARG A 107 23.82 -6.47 -2.67
CA ARG A 107 24.44 -5.24 -3.16
C ARG A 107 23.55 -4.57 -4.23
N PRO A 108 23.84 -3.32 -4.64
CA PRO A 108 23.06 -2.62 -5.67
C PRO A 108 22.83 -3.46 -6.93
N LEU A 109 21.60 -3.41 -7.47
CA LEU A 109 21.25 -4.12 -8.72
C LEU A 109 22.13 -3.70 -9.90
N SER A 110 22.64 -2.46 -9.92
CA SER A 110 23.58 -1.97 -10.93
C SER A 110 24.90 -2.74 -11.00
N TYR A 111 25.20 -3.56 -9.99
CA TYR A 111 26.41 -4.38 -9.95
C TYR A 111 26.26 -5.69 -10.71
N ILE A 112 25.03 -6.11 -11.01
CA ILE A 112 24.75 -7.35 -11.76
C ILE A 112 25.39 -7.26 -13.15
N GLY A 113 26.10 -8.32 -13.54
CA GLY A 113 26.80 -8.41 -14.84
C GLY A 113 28.16 -7.70 -14.90
N ASN A 114 28.60 -7.01 -13.84
CA ASN A 114 29.86 -6.26 -13.82
C ASN A 114 31.01 -7.03 -13.15
N HIS A 115 30.95 -8.34 -13.09
CA HIS A 115 31.99 -9.24 -12.56
C HIS A 115 32.42 -8.92 -11.12
N LEU A 116 31.54 -8.33 -10.32
CA LEU A 116 31.81 -8.08 -8.91
C LEU A 116 31.59 -9.36 -8.11
N ALA A 117 32.48 -9.62 -7.15
CA ALA A 117 32.40 -10.80 -6.30
C ALA A 117 31.06 -10.84 -5.51
N GLN A 118 30.47 -12.02 -5.41
CA GLN A 118 29.24 -12.28 -4.67
C GLN A 118 27.99 -11.49 -5.17
N VAL A 119 28.02 -11.05 -6.42
CA VAL A 119 26.85 -10.42 -7.07
C VAL A 119 26.35 -11.35 -8.17
N ILE A 120 25.15 -11.88 -7.96
CA ILE A 120 24.45 -12.74 -8.93
C ILE A 120 23.09 -12.13 -9.28
N ASP A 121 22.55 -12.45 -10.44
CA ASP A 121 21.22 -12.02 -10.85
C ASP A 121 20.15 -12.82 -10.06
N ARG A 122 19.31 -12.11 -9.30
CA ARG A 122 18.20 -12.64 -8.51
C ARG A 122 16.91 -11.90 -8.80
N THR A 123 16.89 -11.14 -9.87
CA THR A 123 15.70 -10.36 -10.28
C THR A 123 14.51 -11.27 -10.64
N ALA A 124 14.80 -12.52 -11.04
CA ALA A 124 13.78 -13.54 -11.26
C ALA A 124 14.01 -14.74 -10.34
N VAL A 125 12.94 -15.23 -9.77
CA VAL A 125 12.90 -16.46 -8.96
C VAL A 125 11.99 -17.50 -9.63
N PRO A 126 12.21 -18.80 -9.45
CA PRO A 126 11.26 -19.83 -9.91
C PRO A 126 9.86 -19.59 -9.36
N ASN A 127 8.82 -19.92 -10.15
CA ASN A 127 7.42 -19.61 -9.85
C ASN A 127 6.85 -20.35 -8.62
N ASP A 128 7.51 -21.42 -8.19
CA ASP A 128 7.03 -22.33 -7.16
C ASP A 128 7.90 -22.32 -5.89
N ILE A 129 8.64 -21.27 -5.67
CA ILE A 129 9.44 -21.10 -4.43
C ILE A 129 8.94 -19.95 -3.55
N VAL A 130 8.29 -18.94 -4.13
CA VAL A 130 7.68 -17.82 -3.37
C VAL A 130 6.44 -17.30 -4.08
N LYS A 131 5.49 -16.75 -3.30
CA LYS A 131 4.29 -16.09 -3.84
C LYS A 131 4.60 -14.73 -4.46
N ILE A 132 5.56 -14.03 -3.89
CA ILE A 132 6.03 -12.72 -4.35
C ILE A 132 7.50 -12.54 -3.99
N SER A 133 8.25 -11.91 -4.87
CA SER A 133 9.61 -11.44 -4.63
C SER A 133 9.65 -9.93 -4.83
N VAL A 134 10.19 -9.19 -3.88
CA VAL A 134 10.32 -7.74 -3.93
C VAL A 134 11.76 -7.31 -3.65
N PHE A 135 12.17 -6.22 -4.27
CA PHE A 135 13.45 -5.57 -4.00
C PHE A 135 13.24 -4.36 -3.10
N ALA A 136 13.87 -4.35 -1.93
CA ALA A 136 13.85 -3.25 -0.97
C ALA A 136 15.13 -2.41 -1.12
N PRO A 137 15.06 -1.24 -1.80
CA PRO A 137 16.24 -0.42 -2.12
C PRO A 137 16.79 0.29 -0.89
N LEU A 138 18.02 0.80 -0.99
CA LEU A 138 18.54 1.81 -0.07
C LEU A 138 17.68 3.07 -0.16
N VAL A 139 17.34 3.62 0.99
CA VAL A 139 16.53 4.83 1.09
C VAL A 139 17.41 6.07 1.00
N LYS A 140 17.25 6.87 -0.04
CA LYS A 140 17.97 8.13 -0.28
C LYS A 140 17.08 9.34 -0.09
N ASP A 141 15.78 9.19 -0.38
CA ASP A 141 14.77 10.23 -0.28
C ASP A 141 13.41 9.66 0.16
N SER A 142 12.39 10.51 0.21
CA SER A 142 11.04 10.15 0.63
C SER A 142 10.33 9.18 -0.33
N ASN A 143 10.68 9.21 -1.63
CA ASN A 143 10.09 8.29 -2.61
C ASN A 143 10.69 6.88 -2.43
N ASP A 144 12.01 6.78 -2.22
CA ASP A 144 12.64 5.50 -1.88
C ASP A 144 12.09 4.93 -0.57
N GLU A 145 11.85 5.80 0.43
CA GLU A 145 11.28 5.40 1.72
C GLU A 145 9.85 4.84 1.56
N TRP A 146 9.00 5.52 0.82
CA TRP A 146 7.65 5.05 0.50
C TRP A 146 7.68 3.75 -0.30
N ASP A 147 8.49 3.65 -1.36
CA ASP A 147 8.61 2.46 -2.21
C ASP A 147 9.07 1.25 -1.39
N CYS A 148 10.08 1.43 -0.53
CA CYS A 148 10.56 0.39 0.38
C CYS A 148 9.44 -0.08 1.32
N GLN A 149 8.76 0.84 2.01
CA GLN A 149 7.65 0.51 2.90
C GLN A 149 6.53 -0.24 2.16
N LEU A 150 6.13 0.24 0.98
CA LEU A 150 5.06 -0.37 0.19
C LEU A 150 5.41 -1.80 -0.24
N LYS A 151 6.63 -2.02 -0.72
CA LYS A 151 7.13 -3.34 -1.15
C LYS A 151 7.22 -4.33 0.02
N VAL A 152 7.74 -3.89 1.16
CA VAL A 152 7.82 -4.73 2.37
C VAL A 152 6.41 -5.07 2.87
N ASN A 153 5.48 -4.10 2.94
CA ASN A 153 4.08 -4.38 3.30
C ASN A 153 3.45 -5.43 2.36
N ARG A 154 3.63 -5.30 1.04
CA ARG A 154 3.11 -6.28 0.05
C ARG A 154 3.64 -7.68 0.31
N ALA A 155 4.92 -7.82 0.61
CA ALA A 155 5.53 -9.11 0.93
C ALA A 155 4.97 -9.67 2.24
N LEU A 156 4.90 -8.89 3.32
CA LEU A 156 4.42 -9.35 4.62
C LEU A 156 2.93 -9.74 4.60
N ILE A 157 2.10 -9.00 3.87
CA ILE A 157 0.69 -9.34 3.68
C ILE A 157 0.54 -10.66 2.91
N ALA A 158 1.37 -10.89 1.88
CA ALA A 158 1.31 -12.09 1.07
C ALA A 158 1.67 -13.38 1.85
N LEU A 159 2.35 -13.29 3.00
CA LEU A 159 2.61 -14.44 3.88
C LEU A 159 1.32 -15.16 4.31
N LYS A 160 0.22 -14.42 4.48
CA LYS A 160 -1.07 -14.96 4.97
C LYS A 160 -2.20 -14.84 3.95
N LYS A 161 -2.06 -13.98 2.95
CA LYS A 161 -3.09 -13.75 1.92
C LYS A 161 -3.28 -15.01 1.07
N ASP A 162 -4.53 -15.31 0.67
CA ASP A 162 -4.91 -16.41 -0.25
C ASP A 162 -4.31 -17.76 0.16
N GLY A 163 -4.46 -18.11 1.44
CA GLY A 163 -4.00 -19.35 2.03
C GLY A 163 -2.52 -19.34 2.45
N GLY A 164 -1.84 -18.20 2.32
CA GLY A 164 -0.46 -18.03 2.79
C GLY A 164 0.60 -18.69 1.91
N GLY A 165 1.84 -18.57 2.34
CA GLY A 165 2.99 -19.20 1.70
C GLY A 165 4.27 -18.34 1.81
N PRO A 166 5.41 -18.85 1.30
CA PRO A 166 6.67 -18.15 1.38
C PRO A 166 6.70 -16.91 0.48
N VAL A 167 7.47 -15.90 0.92
CA VAL A 167 7.72 -14.66 0.20
C VAL A 167 9.21 -14.32 0.25
N HIS A 168 9.67 -13.48 -0.67
CA HIS A 168 11.07 -13.05 -0.72
C HIS A 168 11.18 -11.53 -0.71
N ILE A 169 12.07 -11.03 0.15
CA ILE A 169 12.54 -9.64 0.14
C ILE A 169 14.03 -9.67 -0.14
N ASP A 170 14.43 -9.05 -1.24
CA ASP A 170 15.84 -8.80 -1.55
C ASP A 170 16.22 -7.42 -1.03
N LEU A 171 16.91 -7.40 0.11
CA LEU A 171 17.24 -6.19 0.87
C LEU A 171 18.59 -5.65 0.41
N GLU A 172 18.61 -4.50 -0.24
CA GLU A 172 19.85 -3.82 -0.60
C GLU A 172 20.53 -3.29 0.66
N THR A 173 21.84 -3.56 0.83
CA THR A 173 22.64 -3.06 1.94
C THR A 173 24.01 -2.57 1.50
N ASN A 174 24.55 -1.57 2.20
CA ASN A 174 25.93 -1.15 2.09
C ASN A 174 26.86 -1.95 3.00
N SER A 175 26.33 -2.94 3.73
CA SER A 175 27.05 -3.70 4.76
C SER A 175 27.66 -2.77 5.83
N SER A 176 26.92 -1.72 6.20
CA SER A 176 27.35 -0.74 7.18
C SER A 176 27.51 -1.36 8.58
N PHE A 177 28.56 -0.93 9.31
CA PHE A 177 28.77 -1.22 10.72
C PHE A 177 28.34 -0.07 11.64
N ASP A 178 27.59 0.92 11.10
CA ASP A 178 27.02 1.99 11.90
C ASP A 178 25.71 1.53 12.55
N PHE A 179 25.74 1.34 13.86
CA PHE A 179 24.61 0.98 14.72
C PHE A 179 24.32 2.10 15.71
N SER A 180 24.27 3.34 15.23
CA SER A 180 24.06 4.54 16.06
C SER A 180 22.60 4.83 16.40
N VAL A 181 21.64 4.20 15.71
CA VAL A 181 20.21 4.47 15.86
C VAL A 181 19.65 3.74 17.08
N GLN A 182 19.04 4.47 18.01
CA GLN A 182 18.43 3.94 19.24
C GLN A 182 16.90 3.82 19.14
N GLU A 183 16.27 4.63 18.28
CA GLU A 183 14.83 4.64 18.07
C GLU A 183 14.53 4.65 16.59
N ILE A 184 13.77 3.67 16.14
CA ILE A 184 13.35 3.58 14.74
C ILE A 184 12.16 4.52 14.52
N LYS A 185 12.26 5.36 13.49
CA LYS A 185 11.15 6.23 13.07
C LYS A 185 9.93 5.39 12.67
N ASP A 186 8.75 5.93 12.90
CA ASP A 186 7.48 5.32 12.53
C ASP A 186 7.45 4.86 11.06
N VAL A 187 6.74 3.80 10.83
CA VAL A 187 6.50 3.20 9.51
C VAL A 187 5.01 3.01 9.27
N HIS A 188 4.60 3.08 8.02
CA HIS A 188 3.21 2.84 7.64
C HIS A 188 2.96 1.34 7.43
N ALA A 189 2.46 0.66 8.46
CA ALA A 189 1.97 -0.71 8.33
C ALA A 189 0.56 -0.71 7.75
N ILE A 190 0.35 -1.41 6.63
CA ILE A 190 -0.94 -1.51 5.96
C ILE A 190 -1.74 -2.66 6.54
N GLN A 191 -2.90 -2.38 7.14
CA GLN A 191 -3.83 -3.42 7.57
C GLN A 191 -4.56 -4.01 6.35
N TYR A 192 -4.52 -5.34 6.22
CA TYR A 192 -5.25 -6.07 5.18
C TYR A 192 -6.49 -6.71 5.80
N ILE A 193 -7.67 -6.31 5.35
CA ILE A 193 -8.96 -6.64 5.96
C ILE A 193 -9.83 -7.36 4.93
N THR A 194 -10.37 -8.50 5.31
CA THR A 194 -11.32 -9.27 4.51
C THR A 194 -12.73 -9.15 5.08
N ILE A 195 -13.73 -9.61 4.35
CA ILE A 195 -15.12 -9.63 4.82
C ILE A 195 -15.32 -10.44 6.12
N ARG A 196 -14.38 -11.31 6.48
CA ARG A 196 -14.45 -12.15 7.69
C ARG A 196 -13.79 -11.52 8.90
N ASP A 197 -13.06 -10.42 8.70
CA ASP A 197 -12.34 -9.74 9.77
C ASP A 197 -13.24 -8.70 10.46
N THR A 198 -12.85 -8.31 11.67
CA THR A 198 -13.52 -7.20 12.35
C THR A 198 -13.21 -5.89 11.65
N PHE A 199 -14.24 -5.19 11.22
CA PHE A 199 -14.10 -3.88 10.59
C PHE A 199 -13.68 -2.82 11.62
N PRO A 200 -12.75 -1.92 11.27
CA PRO A 200 -12.37 -0.82 12.14
C PRO A 200 -13.49 0.19 12.27
N ILE A 201 -13.48 0.91 13.38
CA ILE A 201 -14.40 2.04 13.57
C ILE A 201 -14.12 3.10 12.51
N LEU A 202 -15.17 3.60 11.86
CA LEU A 202 -15.06 4.68 10.88
C LEU A 202 -14.58 5.97 11.57
N PRO A 203 -13.52 6.63 11.10
CA PRO A 203 -13.10 7.91 11.65
C PRO A 203 -14.21 8.95 11.54
N LYS A 204 -14.41 9.74 12.61
CA LYS A 204 -15.33 10.88 12.59
C LYS A 204 -14.68 12.05 11.85
N GLY A 205 -15.48 12.84 11.14
CA GLY A 205 -15.01 14.04 10.47
C GLY A 205 -15.43 14.13 9.01
N ARG A 206 -14.55 14.67 8.20
CA ARG A 206 -14.74 14.87 6.75
C ARG A 206 -14.28 13.64 5.99
N ILE A 207 -15.20 12.95 5.34
CA ILE A 207 -14.91 11.72 4.59
C ILE A 207 -15.06 11.99 3.10
N ALA A 208 -14.02 11.71 2.32
CA ALA A 208 -14.10 11.71 0.88
C ALA A 208 -14.05 10.28 0.34
N ILE A 209 -14.84 10.00 -0.69
CA ILE A 209 -14.75 8.79 -1.49
C ILE A 209 -14.16 9.19 -2.83
N PHE A 210 -12.98 8.66 -3.18
CA PHE A 210 -12.41 8.87 -4.50
C PHE A 210 -12.77 7.69 -5.39
N VAL A 211 -13.52 7.98 -6.45
CA VAL A 211 -13.95 6.99 -7.43
C VAL A 211 -13.09 7.12 -8.68
N GLY A 212 -12.21 6.15 -8.88
CA GLY A 212 -11.41 6.01 -10.10
C GLY A 212 -12.26 5.56 -11.29
N SER A 213 -11.64 5.03 -12.33
CA SER A 213 -12.39 4.56 -13.51
C SER A 213 -13.16 3.27 -13.24
N TYR A 214 -14.33 3.19 -13.85
CA TYR A 214 -15.18 2.00 -13.95
C TYR A 214 -15.71 1.82 -15.35
N THR A 215 -15.74 0.60 -15.86
CA THR A 215 -16.46 0.27 -17.11
C THR A 215 -17.96 0.35 -16.90
N THR A 216 -18.46 -0.15 -15.77
CA THR A 216 -19.87 -0.10 -15.38
C THR A 216 -19.96 0.22 -13.90
N PHE A 217 -20.77 1.21 -13.53
CA PHE A 217 -21.05 1.55 -12.14
C PHE A 217 -22.50 1.17 -11.80
N THR A 218 -22.69 0.25 -10.89
CA THR A 218 -24.02 -0.30 -10.59
C THR A 218 -24.90 0.68 -9.82
N GLN A 219 -26.22 0.57 -10.02
CA GLN A 219 -27.18 1.37 -9.26
C GLN A 219 -27.13 1.02 -7.76
N GLU A 220 -26.90 -0.25 -7.41
CA GLU A 220 -26.78 -0.72 -6.04
C GLU A 220 -25.60 -0.03 -5.33
N LEU A 221 -24.43 -0.04 -5.92
CA LEU A 221 -23.24 0.65 -5.38
C LEU A 221 -23.47 2.17 -5.30
N THR A 222 -24.14 2.77 -6.30
CA THR A 222 -24.47 4.20 -6.29
C THR A 222 -25.34 4.54 -5.08
N VAL A 223 -26.39 3.76 -4.82
CA VAL A 223 -27.32 3.97 -3.67
C VAL A 223 -26.57 3.78 -2.35
N ALA A 224 -25.75 2.74 -2.23
CA ALA A 224 -24.95 2.49 -1.03
C ALA A 224 -24.01 3.67 -0.73
N ILE A 225 -23.30 4.19 -1.72
CA ILE A 225 -22.43 5.36 -1.55
C ILE A 225 -23.22 6.61 -1.19
N ASP A 226 -24.37 6.85 -1.81
CA ASP A 226 -25.21 8.02 -1.48
C ASP A 226 -25.68 7.99 -0.03
N ILE A 227 -26.17 6.83 0.45
CA ILE A 227 -26.60 6.66 1.85
C ILE A 227 -25.40 6.80 2.81
N PHE A 228 -24.27 6.22 2.46
CA PHE A 228 -23.03 6.36 3.23
C PHE A 228 -22.63 7.83 3.40
N CYS A 229 -22.65 8.61 2.31
CA CYS A 229 -22.34 10.05 2.35
C CYS A 229 -23.32 10.82 3.24
N GLU A 230 -24.62 10.54 3.17
CA GLU A 230 -25.67 11.17 4.01
C GLU A 230 -25.40 10.94 5.51
N ASN A 231 -24.99 9.73 5.88
CA ASN A 231 -24.79 9.33 7.27
C ASN A 231 -23.44 9.74 7.87
N ASN A 232 -22.43 10.02 7.01
CA ASN A 232 -21.05 10.13 7.45
C ASN A 232 -20.35 11.43 7.02
N ASN A 233 -21.10 12.51 6.72
CA ASN A 233 -20.54 13.77 6.24
C ASN A 233 -19.62 13.55 5.03
N GLY A 234 -20.10 12.77 4.05
CA GLY A 234 -19.32 12.29 2.92
C GLY A 234 -19.45 13.16 1.68
N VAL A 235 -18.43 13.12 0.82
CA VAL A 235 -18.42 13.67 -0.54
C VAL A 235 -17.77 12.67 -1.48
N VAL A 236 -18.17 12.67 -2.77
CA VAL A 236 -17.57 11.80 -3.77
C VAL A 236 -16.77 12.64 -4.76
N TYR A 237 -15.46 12.37 -4.82
CA TYR A 237 -14.55 12.92 -5.82
C TYR A 237 -14.43 11.95 -6.98
N CYS A 238 -14.67 12.43 -8.19
CA CYS A 238 -14.61 11.62 -9.38
C CYS A 238 -14.23 12.47 -10.61
N ASP A 239 -13.95 11.80 -11.70
CA ASP A 239 -13.83 12.40 -13.02
C ASP A 239 -14.80 11.73 -14.02
N GLN A 240 -14.68 12.07 -15.30
CA GLN A 240 -15.54 11.57 -16.39
C GLN A 240 -15.42 10.06 -16.61
N THR A 241 -14.33 9.41 -16.14
CA THR A 241 -14.10 7.96 -16.34
C THR A 241 -14.72 7.10 -15.25
N SER A 242 -15.23 7.72 -14.18
CA SER A 242 -15.74 7.00 -13.01
C SER A 242 -17.08 6.28 -13.25
N ASN A 243 -17.88 6.75 -14.22
CA ASN A 243 -19.26 6.34 -14.42
C ASN A 243 -20.19 6.51 -13.20
N TYR A 244 -19.70 7.09 -12.08
CA TYR A 244 -20.52 7.39 -10.92
C TYR A 244 -21.42 8.60 -11.17
N ARG A 245 -22.74 8.44 -10.92
CA ARG A 245 -23.77 9.47 -11.16
C ARG A 245 -24.62 9.76 -9.93
N GLY A 246 -24.11 9.44 -8.73
CA GLY A 246 -24.79 9.68 -7.47
C GLY A 246 -24.88 11.16 -7.09
N LYS A 247 -25.63 11.45 -6.01
CA LYS A 247 -26.03 12.79 -5.60
C LYS A 247 -24.87 13.65 -5.10
N TYR A 248 -23.87 13.03 -4.46
CA TYR A 248 -22.83 13.74 -3.70
C TYR A 248 -21.51 13.86 -4.48
N ARG A 249 -21.57 13.75 -5.81
CA ARG A 249 -20.41 13.85 -6.69
C ARG A 249 -19.92 15.28 -6.84
N ILE A 250 -18.60 15.43 -6.86
CA ILE A 250 -17.87 16.63 -7.26
C ILE A 250 -16.84 16.21 -8.31
N MET A 251 -16.83 16.90 -9.46
CA MET A 251 -15.80 16.71 -10.49
C MET A 251 -14.49 17.30 -9.98
N SER A 252 -13.65 16.44 -9.40
CA SER A 252 -12.56 16.84 -8.51
C SER A 252 -11.36 17.46 -9.22
N SER A 253 -11.20 17.29 -10.54
CA SER A 253 -10.08 17.84 -11.30
C SER A 253 -9.99 19.36 -11.22
N LEU A 254 -11.14 20.07 -11.22
CA LEU A 254 -11.18 21.53 -11.09
C LEU A 254 -10.63 21.99 -9.71
N LEU A 255 -10.91 21.25 -8.66
CA LEU A 255 -10.41 21.54 -7.31
C LEU A 255 -8.95 21.14 -7.15
N GLY A 256 -8.53 20.02 -7.77
CA GLY A 256 -7.19 19.46 -7.67
C GLY A 256 -6.12 20.28 -8.40
N CYS A 257 -6.49 20.97 -9.49
CA CYS A 257 -5.56 21.76 -10.30
C CYS A 257 -5.24 23.15 -9.75
N GLN A 258 -5.76 23.52 -8.57
CA GLN A 258 -5.61 24.88 -8.01
C GLN A 258 -4.37 24.99 -7.12
N ASP A 259 -3.37 25.73 -7.57
CA ASP A 259 -2.15 25.98 -6.77
C ASP A 259 -2.36 27.04 -5.67
N LYS A 260 -3.13 28.10 -5.98
CA LYS A 260 -3.30 29.27 -5.12
C LYS A 260 -4.59 29.25 -4.31
N TYR A 261 -5.63 28.60 -4.79
CA TYR A 261 -6.90 28.48 -4.09
C TYR A 261 -6.88 27.28 -3.14
N LYS A 262 -7.05 27.53 -1.85
CA LYS A 262 -7.11 26.47 -0.85
C LYS A 262 -8.55 26.03 -0.63
N SER A 263 -8.99 25.07 -1.42
CA SER A 263 -10.31 24.47 -1.25
C SER A 263 -10.43 23.65 0.04
N VAL A 264 -11.60 23.66 0.64
CA VAL A 264 -11.95 22.75 1.75
C VAL A 264 -11.86 21.28 1.35
N ALA A 265 -11.97 20.97 0.07
CA ALA A 265 -11.77 19.64 -0.50
C ALA A 265 -10.40 19.01 -0.15
N CYS A 266 -9.40 19.86 0.14
CA CYS A 266 -8.08 19.42 0.58
C CYS A 266 -8.02 19.01 2.07
N HIS A 267 -9.08 19.20 2.85
CA HIS A 267 -9.11 18.98 4.30
C HIS A 267 -10.02 17.82 4.66
N MET A 268 -9.59 16.59 4.35
CA MET A 268 -10.32 15.37 4.66
C MET A 268 -9.59 14.54 5.73
N ASP A 269 -10.37 13.96 6.64
CA ASP A 269 -9.85 13.10 7.69
C ASP A 269 -9.66 11.66 7.18
N LEU A 270 -10.56 11.20 6.31
CA LEU A 270 -10.49 9.90 5.65
C LEU A 270 -10.76 10.05 4.16
N LEU A 271 -9.93 9.40 3.36
CA LEU A 271 -10.19 9.14 1.95
C LEU A 271 -10.41 7.64 1.73
N ILE A 272 -11.54 7.27 1.17
CA ILE A 272 -11.83 5.90 0.72
C ILE A 272 -11.61 5.88 -0.79
N TYR A 273 -10.65 5.08 -1.26
CA TYR A 273 -10.33 4.96 -2.67
C TYR A 273 -10.90 3.66 -3.26
N ILE A 274 -11.72 3.78 -4.30
CA ILE A 274 -12.31 2.66 -5.05
C ILE A 274 -12.05 2.82 -6.55
N GLY A 275 -12.20 1.73 -7.31
CA GLY A 275 -11.98 1.71 -8.76
C GLY A 275 -10.52 1.73 -9.18
N ASP A 276 -10.33 1.95 -10.49
CA ASP A 276 -9.03 1.90 -11.15
C ASP A 276 -8.45 3.30 -11.44
N ILE A 277 -7.52 3.40 -12.39
CA ILE A 277 -6.84 4.66 -12.74
C ILE A 277 -7.86 5.65 -13.29
N CYS A 278 -7.93 6.85 -12.69
CA CYS A 278 -8.79 7.93 -13.21
C CYS A 278 -8.21 8.55 -14.48
N GLY A 279 -9.08 9.14 -15.31
CA GLY A 279 -8.70 9.75 -16.58
C GLY A 279 -8.07 11.14 -16.44
N ALA A 280 -8.41 11.87 -15.38
CA ALA A 280 -7.89 13.21 -15.12
C ALA A 280 -6.80 13.18 -14.05
N TYR A 281 -5.55 13.48 -14.44
CA TYR A 281 -4.40 13.51 -13.51
C TYR A 281 -4.64 14.47 -12.34
N GLU A 282 -5.27 15.61 -12.58
CA GLU A 282 -5.56 16.63 -11.57
C GLU A 282 -6.46 16.12 -10.44
N SER A 283 -7.30 15.14 -10.73
CA SER A 283 -8.16 14.52 -9.71
C SER A 283 -7.35 13.78 -8.63
N VAL A 284 -6.23 13.17 -9.01
CA VAL A 284 -5.34 12.43 -8.09
C VAL A 284 -4.62 13.37 -7.12
N LEU A 285 -4.42 14.63 -7.48
CA LEU A 285 -3.70 15.62 -6.66
C LEU A 285 -4.38 15.93 -5.31
N LEU A 286 -5.66 15.56 -5.15
CA LEU A 286 -6.36 15.66 -3.87
C LEU A 286 -6.03 14.49 -2.91
N MET A 287 -5.64 13.33 -3.41
CA MET A 287 -5.46 12.12 -2.59
C MET A 287 -4.39 12.26 -1.50
N PRO A 288 -3.18 12.84 -1.77
CA PRO A 288 -2.15 12.99 -0.75
C PRO A 288 -2.49 14.00 0.37
N LYS A 289 -3.65 14.67 0.28
CA LYS A 289 -4.11 15.64 1.29
C LYS A 289 -4.91 14.98 2.41
N ALA A 290 -5.32 13.74 2.26
CA ALA A 290 -6.05 13.01 3.29
C ALA A 290 -5.13 12.66 4.47
N LYS A 291 -5.65 12.73 5.71
CA LYS A 291 -4.92 12.29 6.91
C LYS A 291 -4.73 10.79 6.93
N THR A 292 -5.71 10.04 6.42
CA THR A 292 -5.66 8.58 6.31
C THR A 292 -6.34 8.13 5.04
N VAL A 293 -5.83 7.07 4.42
CA VAL A 293 -6.38 6.52 3.17
C VAL A 293 -6.70 5.05 3.36
N TRP A 294 -7.90 4.66 2.94
CA TRP A 294 -8.37 3.29 2.85
C TRP A 294 -8.64 2.96 1.37
N ARG A 295 -8.23 1.79 0.94
CA ARG A 295 -8.58 1.25 -0.37
C ARG A 295 -9.56 0.11 -0.22
N VAL A 296 -10.61 0.10 -1.03
CA VAL A 296 -11.53 -1.03 -1.16
C VAL A 296 -11.45 -1.56 -2.58
N SER A 297 -11.24 -2.85 -2.76
CA SER A 297 -11.21 -3.49 -4.07
C SER A 297 -11.32 -5.02 -3.95
N GLU A 298 -12.08 -5.62 -4.85
CA GLU A 298 -12.21 -7.08 -4.96
C GLU A 298 -10.98 -7.79 -5.55
N ASP A 299 -10.01 -7.05 -6.08
CA ASP A 299 -8.74 -7.64 -6.55
C ASP A 299 -7.72 -7.83 -5.42
N GLY A 300 -7.93 -7.18 -4.27
CA GLY A 300 -7.06 -7.26 -3.10
C GLY A 300 -5.61 -6.78 -3.36
N ILE A 301 -5.36 -6.05 -4.46
CA ILE A 301 -4.02 -5.55 -4.79
C ILE A 301 -3.76 -4.23 -4.06
N ILE A 302 -2.64 -4.16 -3.36
CA ILE A 302 -2.21 -2.97 -2.66
C ILE A 302 -1.67 -1.95 -3.66
N ARG A 303 -2.36 -0.83 -3.81
CA ARG A 303 -1.96 0.34 -4.60
C ARG A 303 -2.05 1.57 -3.72
N ASP A 304 -1.01 2.38 -3.69
CA ASP A 304 -0.93 3.56 -2.83
C ASP A 304 -0.51 4.82 -3.61
N PRO A 305 -1.42 5.38 -4.43
CA PRO A 305 -1.13 6.62 -5.15
C PRO A 305 -1.07 7.85 -4.23
N SER A 306 -1.50 7.70 -2.98
CA SER A 306 -1.54 8.79 -1.99
C SER A 306 -0.29 8.88 -1.11
N HIS A 307 0.58 7.86 -1.12
CA HIS A 307 1.71 7.67 -0.20
C HIS A 307 1.29 7.62 1.28
N SER A 308 0.03 7.26 1.55
CA SER A 308 -0.55 7.28 2.91
C SER A 308 -1.59 6.18 3.15
N LEU A 309 -1.59 5.12 2.33
CA LEU A 309 -2.49 3.99 2.48
C LEU A 309 -2.29 3.30 3.84
N SER A 310 -3.34 3.24 4.63
CA SER A 310 -3.31 2.60 5.96
C SER A 310 -4.08 1.29 6.03
N LYS A 311 -5.12 1.14 5.19
CA LYS A 311 -5.95 -0.07 5.17
C LYS A 311 -6.32 -0.46 3.74
N MET A 312 -6.25 -1.78 3.49
CA MET A 312 -6.74 -2.41 2.26
C MET A 312 -7.89 -3.35 2.61
N PHE A 313 -9.07 -3.09 2.08
CA PHE A 313 -10.25 -3.95 2.22
C PHE A 313 -10.39 -4.82 0.98
N TYR A 314 -10.17 -6.10 1.15
CA TYR A 314 -10.33 -7.13 0.09
C TYR A 314 -11.75 -7.66 0.11
N MET A 315 -12.63 -6.98 -0.57
CA MET A 315 -14.07 -7.30 -0.68
C MET A 315 -14.69 -6.48 -1.80
N GLN A 316 -15.94 -6.77 -2.13
CA GLN A 316 -16.73 -5.91 -3.02
C GLN A 316 -17.01 -4.56 -2.35
N GLU A 317 -17.01 -3.49 -3.13
CA GLU A 317 -17.23 -2.14 -2.61
C GLU A 317 -18.63 -2.00 -1.99
N VAL A 318 -19.63 -2.67 -2.56
CA VAL A 318 -21.00 -2.64 -2.04
C VAL A 318 -21.09 -3.24 -0.62
N ASP A 319 -20.35 -4.32 -0.34
CA ASP A 319 -20.31 -4.96 0.98
C ASP A 319 -19.68 -4.02 2.01
N PHE A 320 -18.61 -3.33 1.62
CA PHE A 320 -17.95 -2.35 2.47
C PHE A 320 -18.88 -1.20 2.87
N PHE A 321 -19.57 -0.59 1.90
CA PHE A 321 -20.47 0.54 2.21
C PHE A 321 -21.69 0.09 3.01
N ASN A 322 -22.30 -1.05 2.68
CA ASN A 322 -23.44 -1.60 3.41
C ASN A 322 -23.10 -1.88 4.88
N HIS A 323 -21.91 -2.42 5.17
CA HIS A 323 -21.48 -2.65 6.55
C HIS A 323 -21.50 -1.35 7.39
N TYR A 324 -21.01 -0.25 6.84
CA TYR A 324 -20.96 1.03 7.57
C TYR A 324 -22.32 1.77 7.58
N ILE A 325 -23.24 1.44 6.68
CA ILE A 325 -24.61 1.95 6.70
C ILE A 325 -25.41 1.29 7.83
N GLU A 326 -25.34 -0.03 7.94
CA GLU A 326 -26.06 -0.82 8.94
C GLU A 326 -25.61 -0.51 10.37
N ALA A 327 -24.34 -0.18 10.56
CA ALA A 327 -23.75 0.11 11.87
C ALA A 327 -24.13 1.48 12.45
N GLN A 328 -24.85 2.34 11.72
CA GLN A 328 -25.07 3.74 12.11
C GLN A 328 -26.53 4.18 12.04
N THR A 329 -26.98 4.84 13.13
CA THR A 329 -28.29 5.53 13.26
C THR A 329 -28.09 7.05 13.38
N ASN A 330 -27.20 7.66 12.60
CA ASN A 330 -26.84 9.06 12.76
C ASN A 330 -27.81 10.03 12.07
N GLU A 331 -27.92 11.25 12.61
CA GLU A 331 -28.53 12.36 11.89
C GLU A 331 -27.75 12.67 10.62
N LYS A 332 -28.47 12.97 9.53
CA LYS A 332 -27.89 13.31 8.23
C LYS A 332 -26.99 14.54 8.36
N ASN A 333 -25.74 14.42 7.96
CA ASN A 333 -24.78 15.51 7.91
C ASN A 333 -24.15 15.61 6.52
N LEU A 334 -24.28 16.74 5.87
CA LEU A 334 -23.79 17.01 4.53
C LEU A 334 -22.93 18.29 4.47
N SER A 335 -22.44 18.76 5.62
CA SER A 335 -21.72 20.04 5.69
C SER A 335 -20.48 20.02 4.78
N PHE A 336 -19.72 18.92 4.78
CA PHE A 336 -18.52 18.82 3.96
C PHE A 336 -18.82 18.80 2.44
N TYR A 337 -19.87 18.05 2.02
CA TYR A 337 -20.31 18.10 0.62
C TYR A 337 -20.73 19.52 0.23
N ASN A 338 -21.52 20.20 1.04
CA ASN A 338 -22.01 21.54 0.75
C ASN A 338 -20.86 22.56 0.63
N GLU A 339 -19.87 22.47 1.51
CA GLU A 339 -18.65 23.31 1.44
C GLU A 339 -17.85 23.04 0.15
N CYS A 340 -17.61 21.78 -0.18
CA CYS A 340 -16.93 21.38 -1.43
C CYS A 340 -17.70 21.83 -2.68
N LYS A 341 -19.03 21.74 -2.65
CA LYS A 341 -19.90 22.16 -3.74
C LYS A 341 -19.85 23.68 -3.95
N GLN A 342 -19.84 24.45 -2.86
CA GLN A 342 -19.68 25.92 -2.92
C GLN A 342 -18.32 26.30 -3.53
N ASP A 343 -17.24 25.66 -3.13
CA ASP A 343 -15.91 25.87 -3.70
C ASP A 343 -15.89 25.53 -5.19
N TYR A 344 -16.46 24.39 -5.57
CA TYR A 344 -16.56 23.98 -6.96
C TYR A 344 -17.35 24.98 -7.79
N ASP A 345 -18.54 25.39 -7.34
CA ASP A 345 -19.41 26.33 -8.05
C ASP A 345 -18.75 27.70 -8.17
N HIS A 346 -18.04 28.15 -7.11
CA HIS A 346 -17.27 29.37 -7.17
C HIS A 346 -16.19 29.31 -8.25
N LEU A 347 -15.33 28.31 -8.25
CA LEU A 347 -14.26 28.16 -9.25
C LEU A 347 -14.84 28.01 -10.67
N TYR A 348 -15.92 27.24 -10.81
CA TYR A 348 -16.59 27.08 -12.10
C TYR A 348 -17.13 28.42 -12.63
N SER A 349 -17.64 29.27 -11.76
CA SER A 349 -18.14 30.62 -12.12
C SER A 349 -17.04 31.55 -12.64
N LEU A 350 -15.77 31.32 -12.25
CA LEU A 350 -14.62 32.10 -12.71
C LEU A 350 -14.16 31.74 -14.13
N ILE A 351 -14.63 30.60 -14.69
CA ILE A 351 -14.28 30.19 -16.05
C ILE A 351 -14.89 31.22 -17.04
N SER A 352 -14.04 31.84 -17.85
CA SER A 352 -14.46 32.84 -18.82
C SER A 352 -15.41 32.24 -19.85
N LYS A 353 -16.56 32.90 -20.07
CA LYS A 353 -17.47 32.54 -21.15
C LYS A 353 -16.96 33.01 -22.54
N LYS A 354 -15.96 33.90 -22.57
CA LYS A 354 -15.30 34.38 -23.78
C LYS A 354 -14.03 33.57 -24.04
N ILE A 355 -14.19 32.36 -24.54
CA ILE A 355 -13.07 31.48 -24.86
C ILE A 355 -12.71 31.72 -26.33
N PRO A 356 -11.42 32.01 -26.67
CA PRO A 356 -11.00 32.13 -28.06
C PRO A 356 -11.16 30.80 -28.80
N PHE A 357 -11.28 30.85 -30.11
CA PHE A 357 -11.41 29.65 -30.96
C PHE A 357 -10.22 28.70 -30.67
N SER A 358 -10.52 27.55 -30.08
CA SER A 358 -9.56 26.58 -29.58
C SER A 358 -10.28 25.25 -29.31
N ASN A 359 -9.53 24.20 -29.01
CA ASN A 359 -10.10 22.92 -28.55
C ASN A 359 -10.97 23.08 -27.30
N ILE A 360 -10.60 23.99 -26.40
CA ILE A 360 -11.40 24.29 -25.18
C ILE A 360 -12.71 24.95 -25.58
N TRP A 361 -12.71 25.91 -26.52
CA TRP A 361 -13.90 26.53 -27.04
C TRP A 361 -14.80 25.49 -27.71
N LEU A 362 -14.23 24.60 -28.53
CA LEU A 362 -14.97 23.54 -29.20
C LEU A 362 -15.66 22.62 -28.19
N ALA A 363 -14.93 22.18 -27.18
CA ALA A 363 -15.48 21.34 -26.10
C ALA A 363 -16.60 22.05 -25.33
N TYR A 364 -16.43 23.33 -25.01
CA TYR A 364 -17.44 24.14 -24.35
C TYR A 364 -18.73 24.28 -25.19
N GLU A 365 -18.61 24.49 -26.48
CA GLU A 365 -19.76 24.63 -27.40
C GLU A 365 -20.45 23.29 -27.71
N LEU A 366 -19.69 22.19 -27.75
CA LEU A 366 -20.23 20.86 -28.05
C LEU A 366 -20.89 20.20 -26.85
N SER A 367 -20.32 20.36 -25.65
CA SER A 367 -20.78 19.68 -24.42
C SER A 367 -22.30 19.78 -24.18
N PRO A 368 -22.97 20.95 -24.32
CA PRO A 368 -24.43 21.03 -24.15
C PRO A 368 -25.25 20.40 -25.29
N ARG A 369 -24.59 20.09 -26.41
CA ARG A 369 -25.23 19.59 -27.63
C ARG A 369 -25.08 18.09 -27.82
N ILE A 370 -24.17 17.46 -27.05
CA ILE A 370 -23.99 16.01 -27.06
C ILE A 370 -25.14 15.37 -26.26
N PRO A 371 -25.89 14.44 -26.85
CA PRO A 371 -26.94 13.73 -26.14
C PRO A 371 -26.36 13.00 -24.92
N ARG A 372 -27.04 13.05 -23.78
CA ARG A 372 -26.58 12.38 -22.55
C ARG A 372 -26.42 10.86 -22.68
N SER A 373 -27.05 10.25 -23.67
CA SER A 373 -26.91 8.84 -24.03
C SER A 373 -25.55 8.48 -24.62
N GLU A 374 -24.80 9.48 -25.11
CA GLU A 374 -23.46 9.31 -25.68
C GLU A 374 -22.32 9.56 -24.65
N GLU A 375 -22.67 9.83 -23.38
CA GLU A 375 -21.72 10.01 -22.28
C GLU A 375 -21.35 8.65 -21.65
N HIS A 376 -21.08 7.66 -22.48
CA HIS A 376 -20.70 6.30 -22.05
C HIS A 376 -19.21 6.07 -22.22
#